data_a3a1b2b282a1ee993a6a1812bbbbf352
#
_entry.id   a3a1b2b282a1ee993a6a1812bbbbf352
#
_cell.length_a   1.000
_cell.length_b   1.000
_cell.length_c   1.000
_cell.angle_alpha   90.00
_cell.angle_beta   90.00
_cell.angle_gamma   90.00
#
_symmetry.space_group_name_H-M   'P 1'
#
loop_
_entity.id
_entity.type
_entity.pdbx_description
1 polymer ?
#
loop_
_entity_poly.entity_id
_entity_poly.type
_entity_poly.pdbx_seq_one_letter_code
_entity_poly.pdbx_strand_id
1 'polypeptide(L)'
;MNGTAVIQMLLNGSFTMIHERLDEMTDEEWSERALPGTSQLGFILWHCSRIIDWTVQCALQGVPELADRPEWRARFLQEACYGAGIPDAVADRVVASTNRTEVALYLGEVKAAVGEWFAHQTDQTLDAVPPMKANQAGRPGYLDPAVWAEVEDLNGLPMWQVLVRPCGAHIRRHMGEYDVLLGALRAGAVTPRA
;
A
#
# COMPACT_ATOMS: atom_id res chain seq x y z
N MET A 1 -15.28 24.07 6.69
CA MET A 1 -14.05 23.22 6.66
C MET A 1 -13.96 22.71 5.24
N ASN A 2 -12.81 22.73 4.62
CA ASN A 2 -12.64 22.21 3.26
C ASN A 2 -12.27 20.71 3.37
N GLY A 3 -13.17 19.81 2.95
CA GLY A 3 -12.99 18.37 3.05
C GLY A 3 -11.79 17.88 2.25
N THR A 4 -11.60 18.44 1.06
CA THR A 4 -10.46 18.15 0.18
C THR A 4 -9.13 18.44 0.90
N ALA A 5 -9.01 19.57 1.61
CA ALA A 5 -7.79 19.91 2.35
C ALA A 5 -7.50 18.92 3.50
N VAL A 6 -8.54 18.41 4.18
CA VAL A 6 -8.37 17.40 5.23
C VAL A 6 -7.87 16.08 4.64
N ILE A 7 -8.43 15.63 3.51
CA ILE A 7 -8.00 14.40 2.84
C ILE A 7 -6.56 14.55 2.32
N GLN A 8 -6.21 15.70 1.75
CA GLN A 8 -4.83 15.97 1.31
C GLN A 8 -3.83 15.91 2.45
N MET A 9 -4.16 16.51 3.60
CA MET A 9 -3.33 16.42 4.80
C MET A 9 -3.15 14.96 5.26
N LEU A 10 -4.22 14.16 5.23
CA LEU A 10 -4.18 12.74 5.58
C LEU A 10 -3.29 11.95 4.63
N LEU A 11 -3.42 12.15 3.30
CA LEU A 11 -2.58 11.50 2.29
C LEU A 11 -1.11 11.86 2.46
N ASN A 12 -0.81 13.17 2.62
CA ASN A 12 0.56 13.63 2.85
C ASN A 12 1.16 13.01 4.12
N GLY A 13 0.39 12.92 5.20
CA GLY A 13 0.82 12.25 6.43
C GLY A 13 1.13 10.76 6.22
N SER A 14 0.35 10.06 5.40
CA SER A 14 0.60 8.66 5.07
C SER A 14 1.91 8.47 4.29
N PHE A 15 2.14 9.31 3.27
CA PHE A 15 3.42 9.29 2.54
C PHE A 15 4.61 9.59 3.45
N THR A 16 4.49 10.59 4.32
CA THR A 16 5.55 10.94 5.28
C THR A 16 5.87 9.76 6.19
N MET A 17 4.86 9.14 6.78
CA MET A 17 5.06 7.99 7.69
C MET A 17 5.75 6.81 7.02
N ILE A 18 5.40 6.49 5.77
CA ILE A 18 6.03 5.37 5.05
C ILE A 18 7.49 5.74 4.70
N HIS A 19 7.75 6.96 4.21
CA HIS A 19 9.12 7.41 3.91
C HIS A 19 10.03 7.38 5.13
N GLU A 20 9.58 7.91 6.27
CA GLU A 20 10.36 7.90 7.52
C GLU A 20 10.78 6.48 7.91
N ARG A 21 9.90 5.48 7.74
CA ARG A 21 10.24 4.08 8.06
C ARG A 21 11.19 3.46 7.03
N LEU A 22 11.04 3.80 5.74
CA LEU A 22 12.00 3.38 4.71
C LEU A 22 13.39 3.96 4.94
N ASP A 23 13.47 5.20 5.44
CA ASP A 23 14.74 5.87 5.75
C ASP A 23 15.38 5.33 7.03
N GLU A 24 14.56 4.97 8.04
CA GLU A 24 15.02 4.51 9.36
C GLU A 24 15.53 3.08 9.32
N MET A 25 14.93 2.18 8.52
CA MET A 25 15.29 0.76 8.51
C MET A 25 16.60 0.51 7.79
N THR A 26 17.32 -0.54 8.22
CA THR A 26 18.52 -1.03 7.52
C THR A 26 18.14 -2.03 6.42
N ASP A 27 19.11 -2.34 5.53
CA ASP A 27 18.89 -3.35 4.49
C ASP A 27 18.71 -4.75 5.06
N GLU A 28 19.35 -5.05 6.20
CA GLU A 28 19.20 -6.32 6.92
C GLU A 28 17.80 -6.46 7.50
N GLU A 29 17.26 -5.38 8.09
CA GLU A 29 15.91 -5.36 8.68
C GLU A 29 14.80 -5.55 7.63
N TRP A 30 15.09 -5.24 6.35
CA TRP A 30 14.11 -5.36 5.24
C TRP A 30 13.47 -6.75 5.17
N SER A 31 14.30 -7.80 5.24
CA SER A 31 13.85 -9.19 5.09
C SER A 31 13.60 -9.90 6.44
N GLU A 32 13.76 -9.22 7.55
CA GLU A 32 13.59 -9.84 8.86
C GLU A 32 12.11 -9.97 9.25
N ARG A 33 11.84 -11.08 9.93
CA ARG A 33 10.54 -11.37 10.55
C ARG A 33 10.74 -11.36 12.06
N ALA A 34 10.23 -10.33 12.72
CA ALA A 34 10.47 -10.12 14.15
C ALA A 34 9.87 -11.22 15.04
N LEU A 35 8.69 -11.75 14.65
CA LEU A 35 7.99 -12.79 15.40
C LEU A 35 7.39 -13.82 14.42
N PRO A 36 7.28 -15.12 14.81
CA PRO A 36 6.62 -16.13 13.99
C PRO A 36 5.19 -15.72 13.66
N GLY A 37 4.77 -15.91 12.41
CA GLY A 37 3.42 -15.61 11.94
C GLY A 37 3.13 -14.12 11.72
N THR A 38 4.12 -13.23 11.84
CA THR A 38 3.98 -11.81 11.46
C THR A 38 4.51 -11.55 10.06
N SER A 39 4.18 -10.40 9.48
CA SER A 39 4.76 -9.95 8.22
C SER A 39 6.24 -9.55 8.40
N GLN A 40 7.02 -9.68 7.32
CA GLN A 40 8.34 -9.05 7.24
C GLN A 40 8.18 -7.54 7.14
N LEU A 41 9.14 -6.78 7.70
CA LEU A 41 9.06 -5.32 7.72
C LEU A 41 9.00 -4.70 6.31
N GLY A 42 9.81 -5.24 5.39
CA GLY A 42 9.82 -4.81 4.00
C GLY A 42 8.49 -5.05 3.28
N PHE A 43 7.80 -6.16 3.59
CA PHE A 43 6.48 -6.42 3.04
C PHE A 43 5.46 -5.38 3.46
N ILE A 44 5.46 -4.97 4.72
CA ILE A 44 4.54 -3.95 5.24
C ILE A 44 4.70 -2.63 4.48
N LEU A 45 5.93 -2.17 4.27
CA LEU A 45 6.20 -0.90 3.57
C LEU A 45 5.90 -0.99 2.07
N TRP A 46 6.24 -2.12 1.42
CA TRP A 46 5.85 -2.38 0.03
C TRP A 46 4.32 -2.40 -0.12
N HIS A 47 3.61 -3.13 0.73
CA HIS A 47 2.15 -3.22 0.73
C HIS A 47 1.50 -1.85 0.91
N CYS A 48 1.97 -1.04 1.87
CA CYS A 48 1.49 0.32 2.10
C CYS A 48 1.67 1.22 0.85
N SER A 49 2.76 1.05 0.13
CA SER A 49 3.01 1.80 -1.11
C SER A 49 2.08 1.35 -2.24
N ARG A 50 1.89 0.02 -2.37
CA ARG A 50 1.03 -0.59 -3.38
C ARG A 50 -0.46 -0.27 -3.18
N ILE A 51 -0.94 -0.28 -1.92
CA ILE A 51 -2.35 -0.02 -1.64
C ILE A 51 -2.74 1.42 -2.00
N ILE A 52 -1.82 2.39 -1.87
CA ILE A 52 -2.08 3.78 -2.28
C ILE A 52 -2.16 3.87 -3.81
N ASP A 53 -1.23 3.26 -4.53
CA ASP A 53 -1.23 3.22 -6.00
C ASP A 53 -2.51 2.56 -6.52
N TRP A 54 -2.81 1.34 -6.05
CA TRP A 54 -4.04 0.62 -6.38
C TRP A 54 -5.29 1.48 -6.11
N THR A 55 -5.37 2.08 -4.92
CA THR A 55 -6.55 2.87 -4.55
C THR A 55 -6.78 4.00 -5.54
N VAL A 56 -5.76 4.81 -5.81
CA VAL A 56 -5.94 6.04 -6.59
C VAL A 56 -5.99 5.73 -8.09
N GLN A 57 -5.11 4.89 -8.61
CA GLN A 57 -5.09 4.64 -10.05
C GLN A 57 -6.15 3.64 -10.48
N CYS A 58 -6.16 2.45 -9.87
CA CYS A 58 -7.05 1.39 -10.29
C CYS A 58 -8.47 1.56 -9.73
N ALA A 59 -8.62 1.59 -8.40
CA ALA A 59 -9.94 1.54 -7.77
C ALA A 59 -10.78 2.80 -8.05
N LEU A 60 -10.21 3.99 -7.95
CA LEU A 60 -10.93 5.25 -8.15
C LEU A 60 -11.01 5.66 -9.62
N GLN A 61 -9.91 5.61 -10.36
CA GLN A 61 -9.84 6.15 -11.73
C GLN A 61 -10.04 5.10 -12.82
N GLY A 62 -9.81 3.81 -12.54
CA GLY A 62 -9.86 2.75 -13.55
C GLY A 62 -8.72 2.84 -14.58
N VAL A 63 -7.59 3.47 -14.21
CA VAL A 63 -6.40 3.58 -15.05
C VAL A 63 -5.32 2.58 -14.62
N PRO A 64 -4.31 2.31 -15.46
CA PRO A 64 -3.17 1.48 -15.05
C PRO A 64 -2.45 2.04 -13.84
N GLU A 65 -2.04 1.16 -12.93
CA GLU A 65 -1.22 1.50 -11.77
C GLU A 65 0.21 1.86 -12.21
N LEU A 66 0.95 2.60 -11.38
CA LEU A 66 2.37 2.82 -11.64
C LEU A 66 3.13 1.49 -11.65
N ALA A 67 2.71 0.54 -10.83
CA ALA A 67 3.25 -0.82 -10.81
C ALA A 67 3.15 -1.56 -12.15
N ASP A 68 2.29 -1.12 -13.08
CA ASP A 68 2.19 -1.70 -14.43
C ASP A 68 3.23 -1.16 -15.40
N ARG A 69 3.93 -0.09 -15.06
CA ARG A 69 5.00 0.44 -15.89
C ARG A 69 6.11 -0.60 -16.04
N PRO A 70 6.78 -0.69 -17.21
CA PRO A 70 7.77 -1.73 -17.49
C PRO A 70 8.84 -1.87 -16.40
N GLU A 71 9.34 -0.75 -15.86
CA GLU A 71 10.37 -0.71 -14.84
C GLU A 71 9.92 -1.33 -13.50
N TRP A 72 8.67 -1.12 -13.09
CA TRP A 72 8.11 -1.68 -11.85
C TRP A 72 7.56 -3.09 -12.07
N ARG A 73 6.95 -3.35 -13.22
CA ARG A 73 6.44 -4.66 -13.59
C ARG A 73 7.53 -5.73 -13.65
N ALA A 74 8.75 -5.35 -14.01
CA ALA A 74 9.90 -6.24 -14.02
C ALA A 74 10.39 -6.62 -12.61
N ARG A 75 10.03 -5.83 -11.58
CA ARG A 75 10.50 -5.98 -10.19
C ARG A 75 9.42 -6.55 -9.27
N PHE A 76 8.17 -6.13 -9.47
CA PHE A 76 7.06 -6.52 -8.59
C PHE A 76 6.38 -7.79 -9.09
N LEU A 77 6.11 -8.71 -8.17
CA LEU A 77 5.39 -9.94 -8.48
C LEU A 77 3.93 -9.63 -8.80
N GLN A 78 3.50 -9.92 -10.02
CA GLN A 78 2.15 -9.62 -10.48
C GLN A 78 1.07 -10.38 -9.68
N GLU A 79 1.38 -11.60 -9.25
CA GLU A 79 0.51 -12.44 -8.42
C GLU A 79 0.29 -11.90 -7.00
N ALA A 80 1.16 -10.99 -6.54
CA ALA A 80 1.02 -10.35 -5.24
C ALA A 80 -0.05 -9.24 -5.25
N CYS A 81 -0.58 -8.85 -6.41
CA CYS A 81 -1.56 -7.78 -6.54
C CYS A 81 -1.07 -6.50 -5.81
N TYR A 82 -1.85 -6.03 -4.86
CA TYR A 82 -1.48 -4.95 -3.94
C TYR A 82 -1.13 -5.45 -2.53
N GLY A 83 -1.01 -6.76 -2.33
CA GLY A 83 -0.52 -7.38 -1.09
C GLY A 83 -1.58 -7.80 -0.08
N ALA A 84 -2.89 -7.64 -0.38
CA ALA A 84 -3.96 -8.12 0.50
C ALA A 84 -4.47 -9.49 0.04
N GLY A 85 -4.86 -10.35 1.00
CA GLY A 85 -5.44 -11.67 0.72
C GLY A 85 -4.48 -12.66 0.05
N ILE A 86 -3.17 -12.43 0.10
CA ILE A 86 -2.15 -13.28 -0.53
C ILE A 86 -1.54 -14.26 0.49
N PRO A 87 -1.06 -15.45 0.05
CA PRO A 87 -0.34 -16.37 0.92
C PRO A 87 1.00 -15.80 1.42
N ASP A 88 1.42 -16.18 2.63
CA ASP A 88 2.72 -15.78 3.21
C ASP A 88 3.90 -16.07 2.28
N ALA A 89 3.90 -17.20 1.59
CA ALA A 89 4.96 -17.55 0.64
C ALA A 89 5.06 -16.60 -0.56
N VAL A 90 3.96 -15.92 -0.93
CA VAL A 90 3.97 -14.86 -1.94
C VAL A 90 4.54 -13.58 -1.35
N ALA A 91 4.15 -13.23 -0.12
CA ALA A 91 4.70 -12.09 0.61
C ALA A 91 6.23 -12.20 0.80
N ASP A 92 6.72 -13.39 1.16
CA ASP A 92 8.16 -13.67 1.32
C ASP A 92 8.91 -13.47 -0.01
N ARG A 93 8.33 -13.87 -1.14
CA ARG A 93 8.93 -13.64 -2.47
C ARG A 93 8.92 -12.18 -2.88
N VAL A 94 7.91 -11.41 -2.50
CA VAL A 94 7.90 -9.95 -2.71
C VAL A 94 9.10 -9.32 -2.05
N VAL A 95 9.35 -9.63 -0.76
CA VAL A 95 10.50 -9.10 -0.03
C VAL A 95 11.81 -9.53 -0.64
N ALA A 96 11.92 -10.80 -1.08
CA ALA A 96 13.13 -11.32 -1.72
C ALA A 96 13.41 -10.69 -3.10
N SER A 97 12.39 -10.18 -3.80
CA SER A 97 12.51 -9.58 -5.14
C SER A 97 12.61 -8.05 -5.12
N THR A 98 12.49 -7.41 -3.95
CA THR A 98 12.50 -5.95 -3.79
C THR A 98 13.44 -5.54 -2.67
N ASN A 99 13.71 -4.24 -2.59
CA ASN A 99 14.48 -3.65 -1.50
C ASN A 99 13.93 -2.28 -1.11
N ARG A 100 14.37 -1.75 0.04
CA ARG A 100 13.87 -0.47 0.56
C ARG A 100 14.10 0.71 -0.37
N THR A 101 15.23 0.74 -1.08
CA THR A 101 15.56 1.83 -2.03
C THR A 101 14.60 1.83 -3.22
N GLU A 102 14.30 0.66 -3.79
CA GLU A 102 13.34 0.54 -4.89
C GLU A 102 11.93 0.93 -4.45
N VAL A 103 11.52 0.50 -3.25
CA VAL A 103 10.20 0.87 -2.73
C VAL A 103 10.11 2.35 -2.40
N ALA A 104 11.19 2.98 -1.91
CA ALA A 104 11.23 4.43 -1.70
C ALA A 104 11.10 5.22 -3.01
N LEU A 105 11.81 4.79 -4.08
CA LEU A 105 11.67 5.39 -5.41
C LEU A 105 10.26 5.24 -5.95
N TYR A 106 9.70 4.04 -5.88
CA TYR A 106 8.32 3.76 -6.28
C TYR A 106 7.30 4.63 -5.53
N LEU A 107 7.42 4.70 -4.20
CA LEU A 107 6.55 5.53 -3.37
C LEU A 107 6.63 7.01 -3.74
N GLY A 108 7.82 7.49 -4.12
CA GLY A 108 8.01 8.85 -4.62
C GLY A 108 7.22 9.13 -5.90
N GLU A 109 7.23 8.19 -6.85
CA GLU A 109 6.44 8.29 -8.08
C GLU A 109 4.93 8.22 -7.79
N VAL A 110 4.50 7.30 -6.90
CA VAL A 110 3.10 7.21 -6.45
C VAL A 110 2.65 8.53 -5.83
N LYS A 111 3.47 9.11 -4.95
CA LYS A 111 3.19 10.41 -4.32
C LYS A 111 2.99 11.53 -5.35
N ALA A 112 3.86 11.58 -6.37
CA ALA A 112 3.76 12.58 -7.43
C ALA A 112 2.45 12.40 -8.24
N ALA A 113 2.15 11.18 -8.69
CA ALA A 113 0.93 10.90 -9.46
C ALA A 113 -0.35 11.15 -8.66
N VAL A 114 -0.38 10.76 -7.37
CA VAL A 114 -1.50 11.04 -6.48
C VAL A 114 -1.66 12.54 -6.26
N GLY A 115 -0.57 13.27 -6.07
CA GLY A 115 -0.59 14.73 -5.92
C GLY A 115 -1.13 15.45 -7.16
N GLU A 116 -0.71 15.03 -8.35
CA GLU A 116 -1.21 15.56 -9.62
C GLU A 116 -2.71 15.31 -9.78
N TRP A 117 -3.17 14.07 -9.59
CA TRP A 117 -4.59 13.73 -9.65
C TRP A 117 -5.41 14.51 -8.61
N PHE A 118 -4.92 14.58 -7.37
CA PHE A 118 -5.65 15.19 -6.26
C PHE A 118 -5.79 16.70 -6.41
N ALA A 119 -4.85 17.38 -7.08
CA ALA A 119 -4.91 18.81 -7.36
C ALA A 119 -6.15 19.22 -8.18
N HIS A 120 -6.77 18.27 -8.87
CA HIS A 120 -8.00 18.49 -9.66
C HIS A 120 -9.28 18.07 -8.93
N GLN A 121 -9.18 17.60 -7.67
CA GLN A 121 -10.35 17.17 -6.92
C GLN A 121 -11.01 18.32 -6.16
N THR A 122 -12.31 18.22 -6.03
CA THR A 122 -13.18 19.10 -5.24
C THR A 122 -13.98 18.24 -4.26
N ASP A 123 -14.59 18.85 -3.25
CA ASP A 123 -15.48 18.14 -2.33
C ASP A 123 -16.59 17.41 -3.11
N GLN A 124 -17.13 18.05 -4.17
CA GLN A 124 -18.17 17.45 -5.01
C GLN A 124 -17.68 16.23 -5.80
N THR A 125 -16.46 16.28 -6.37
CA THR A 125 -15.92 15.11 -7.11
C THR A 125 -15.61 13.97 -6.17
N LEU A 126 -15.18 14.26 -4.95
CA LEU A 126 -14.88 13.25 -3.92
C LEU A 126 -16.14 12.58 -3.34
N ASP A 127 -17.31 13.21 -3.45
CA ASP A 127 -18.60 12.60 -3.08
C ASP A 127 -19.13 11.59 -4.13
N ALA A 128 -18.53 11.55 -5.33
CA ALA A 128 -18.93 10.59 -6.34
C ALA A 128 -18.56 9.15 -5.92
N VAL A 129 -19.41 8.18 -6.31
CA VAL A 129 -19.19 6.75 -6.07
C VAL A 129 -18.50 6.16 -7.31
N PRO A 130 -17.23 5.71 -7.18
CA PRO A 130 -16.53 5.12 -8.31
C PRO A 130 -17.04 3.71 -8.61
N PRO A 131 -17.04 3.25 -9.86
CA PRO A 131 -17.38 1.89 -10.21
C PRO A 131 -16.23 0.92 -9.91
N MET A 132 -15.80 0.85 -8.65
CA MET A 132 -14.56 0.23 -8.19
C MET A 132 -14.39 -1.22 -8.68
N LYS A 133 -15.46 -2.03 -8.61
CA LYS A 133 -15.41 -3.42 -9.10
C LYS A 133 -15.21 -3.49 -10.61
N ALA A 134 -15.88 -2.62 -11.37
CA ALA A 134 -15.71 -2.57 -12.83
C ALA A 134 -14.32 -2.06 -13.23
N ASN A 135 -13.76 -1.10 -12.49
CA ASN A 135 -12.42 -0.59 -12.70
C ASN A 135 -11.33 -1.68 -12.57
N GLN A 136 -11.61 -2.74 -11.80
CA GLN A 136 -10.69 -3.86 -11.56
C GLN A 136 -10.93 -5.06 -12.48
N ALA A 137 -11.99 -5.07 -13.28
CA ALA A 137 -12.40 -6.25 -14.05
C ALA A 137 -11.33 -6.75 -15.05
N GLY A 138 -10.46 -5.86 -15.53
CA GLY A 138 -9.34 -6.20 -16.41
C GLY A 138 -8.03 -6.58 -15.69
N ARG A 139 -8.06 -6.68 -14.36
CA ARG A 139 -6.86 -6.92 -13.53
C ARG A 139 -6.79 -8.36 -13.06
N PRO A 140 -5.81 -9.16 -13.54
CA PRO A 140 -5.64 -10.53 -13.06
C PRO A 140 -5.44 -10.59 -11.54
N GLY A 141 -6.22 -11.42 -10.87
CA GLY A 141 -6.12 -11.66 -9.44
C GLY A 141 -6.86 -10.67 -8.54
N TYR A 142 -7.19 -9.46 -8.99
CA TYR A 142 -7.81 -8.43 -8.11
C TYR A 142 -9.26 -8.77 -7.70
N LEU A 143 -9.95 -9.56 -8.49
CA LEU A 143 -11.29 -10.06 -8.17
C LEU A 143 -11.29 -11.51 -7.69
N ASP A 144 -10.12 -12.10 -7.44
CA ASP A 144 -10.05 -13.40 -6.77
C ASP A 144 -10.70 -13.29 -5.39
N PRO A 145 -11.50 -14.30 -4.97
CA PRO A 145 -12.30 -14.19 -3.75
C PRO A 145 -11.51 -13.76 -2.50
N ALA A 146 -10.29 -14.25 -2.31
CA ALA A 146 -9.47 -13.90 -1.15
C ALA A 146 -9.01 -12.43 -1.21
N VAL A 147 -8.61 -11.93 -2.38
CA VAL A 147 -8.15 -10.55 -2.57
C VAL A 147 -9.33 -9.58 -2.52
N TRP A 148 -10.43 -9.91 -3.20
CA TRP A 148 -11.62 -9.06 -3.23
C TRP A 148 -12.28 -8.90 -1.86
N ALA A 149 -12.33 -9.97 -1.04
CA ALA A 149 -12.90 -9.93 0.30
C ALA A 149 -12.25 -8.89 1.22
N GLU A 150 -10.97 -8.54 0.99
CA GLU A 150 -10.25 -7.54 1.79
C GLU A 150 -10.73 -6.10 1.53
N VAL A 151 -11.42 -5.86 0.41
CA VAL A 151 -11.79 -4.51 -0.03
C VAL A 151 -13.23 -4.38 -0.54
N GLU A 152 -14.00 -5.45 -0.55
CA GLU A 152 -15.37 -5.45 -1.10
C GLU A 152 -16.31 -4.47 -0.37
N ASP A 153 -16.06 -4.21 0.90
CA ASP A 153 -16.82 -3.27 1.73
C ASP A 153 -16.55 -1.79 1.37
N LEU A 154 -15.56 -1.53 0.49
CA LEU A 154 -15.31 -0.20 -0.09
C LEU A 154 -16.17 0.03 -1.33
N ASN A 155 -16.64 -1.06 -1.98
CA ASN A 155 -17.43 -0.94 -3.21
C ASN A 155 -18.80 -0.30 -2.93
N GLY A 156 -19.10 0.76 -3.66
CA GLY A 156 -20.32 1.54 -3.45
C GLY A 156 -20.17 2.71 -2.46
N LEU A 157 -18.98 2.91 -1.88
CA LEU A 157 -18.68 4.07 -1.07
C LEU A 157 -18.23 5.26 -1.93
N PRO A 158 -18.42 6.52 -1.49
CA PRO A 158 -17.89 7.69 -2.18
C PRO A 158 -16.35 7.70 -2.13
N MET A 159 -15.72 8.36 -3.11
CA MET A 159 -14.27 8.41 -3.26
C MET A 159 -13.54 8.84 -1.98
N TRP A 160 -14.09 9.82 -1.24
CA TRP A 160 -13.45 10.26 -0.01
C TRP A 160 -13.35 9.15 1.05
N GLN A 161 -14.34 8.27 1.16
CA GLN A 161 -14.26 7.13 2.08
C GLN A 161 -13.25 6.08 1.60
N VAL A 162 -13.24 5.80 0.28
CA VAL A 162 -12.25 4.90 -0.32
C VAL A 162 -10.83 5.45 -0.14
N LEU A 163 -10.60 6.77 -0.16
CA LEU A 163 -9.30 7.36 0.14
C LEU A 163 -8.94 7.26 1.63
N VAL A 164 -9.86 7.68 2.52
CA VAL A 164 -9.57 7.76 3.96
C VAL A 164 -9.29 6.40 4.57
N ARG A 165 -9.96 5.33 4.10
CA ARG A 165 -9.81 3.99 4.68
C ARG A 165 -8.50 3.31 4.26
N PRO A 166 -8.24 2.98 2.96
CA PRO A 166 -6.97 2.38 2.55
C PRO A 166 -5.76 3.31 2.71
N CYS A 167 -5.86 4.56 2.23
CA CYS A 167 -4.70 5.46 2.22
C CYS A 167 -4.47 6.19 3.55
N GLY A 168 -5.37 6.10 4.50
CA GLY A 168 -5.28 6.77 5.80
C GLY A 168 -5.28 5.79 6.97
N ALA A 169 -6.44 5.27 7.34
CA ALA A 169 -6.61 4.43 8.53
C ALA A 169 -5.80 3.12 8.43
N HIS A 170 -5.84 2.47 7.29
CA HIS A 170 -5.09 1.23 7.02
C HIS A 170 -3.57 1.45 7.11
N ILE A 171 -3.06 2.53 6.49
CA ILE A 171 -1.64 2.87 6.58
C ILE A 171 -1.22 3.08 8.04
N ARG A 172 -2.00 3.84 8.84
CA ARG A 172 -1.67 4.05 10.26
C ARG A 172 -1.64 2.78 11.07
N ARG A 173 -2.56 1.84 10.80
CA ARG A 173 -2.54 0.52 11.44
C ARG A 173 -1.24 -0.22 11.13
N HIS A 174 -0.83 -0.25 9.86
CA HIS A 174 0.43 -0.90 9.46
C HIS A 174 1.67 -0.19 9.98
N MET A 175 1.66 1.14 10.11
CA MET A 175 2.77 1.84 10.74
C MET A 175 2.89 1.48 12.23
N GLY A 176 1.77 1.34 12.94
CA GLY A 176 1.78 0.84 14.33
C GLY A 176 2.27 -0.61 14.43
N GLU A 177 1.86 -1.48 13.53
CA GLU A 177 2.37 -2.85 13.42
C GLU A 177 3.88 -2.86 13.16
N TYR A 178 4.34 -2.08 12.18
CA TYR A 178 5.75 -1.92 11.84
C TYR A 178 6.58 -1.48 13.06
N ASP A 179 6.13 -0.42 13.76
CA ASP A 179 6.87 0.13 14.91
C ASP A 179 7.01 -0.91 16.03
N VAL A 180 5.98 -1.72 16.29
CA VAL A 180 6.02 -2.79 17.29
C VAL A 180 6.97 -3.90 16.86
N LEU A 181 6.91 -4.33 15.60
CA LEU A 181 7.77 -5.40 15.06
C LEU A 181 9.25 -4.96 14.99
N LEU A 182 9.53 -3.73 14.56
CA LEU A 182 10.89 -3.19 14.55
C LEU A 182 11.46 -3.09 15.96
N GLY A 183 10.65 -2.63 16.92
CA GLY A 183 11.02 -2.59 18.33
C GLY A 183 11.36 -3.97 18.89
N ALA A 184 10.56 -4.99 18.58
CA ALA A 184 10.81 -6.37 18.99
C ALA A 184 12.08 -6.94 18.34
N LEU A 185 12.30 -6.66 17.05
CA LEU A 185 13.49 -7.07 16.32
C LEU A 185 14.76 -6.49 16.96
N ARG A 186 14.79 -5.18 17.18
CA ARG A 186 15.93 -4.46 17.78
C ARG A 186 16.19 -4.81 19.24
N ALA A 187 15.14 -5.20 19.98
CA ALA A 187 15.27 -5.70 21.34
C ALA A 187 15.82 -7.14 21.43
N GLY A 188 16.08 -7.80 20.29
CA GLY A 188 16.57 -9.19 20.26
C GLY A 188 15.48 -10.22 20.59
N ALA A 189 14.20 -9.88 20.48
CA ALA A 189 13.08 -10.80 20.65
C ALA A 189 12.95 -11.80 19.48
N VAL A 190 13.92 -11.83 18.57
CA VAL A 190 13.96 -12.73 17.41
C VAL A 190 14.22 -14.15 17.89
N THR A 191 13.34 -15.08 17.58
CA THR A 191 13.57 -16.50 17.80
C THR A 191 14.75 -16.95 16.92
N PRO A 192 15.81 -17.61 17.49
CA PRO A 192 16.90 -18.13 16.67
C PRO A 192 16.35 -19.00 15.55
N ARG A 193 16.88 -18.84 14.34
CA ARG A 193 16.57 -19.75 13.23
C ARG A 193 16.99 -21.16 13.64
N ALA A 194 16.03 -22.09 13.70
CA ALA A 194 16.28 -23.50 13.92
C ALA A 194 16.90 -24.15 12.67
#